data_c50ba6f388fb4e923f57284c8042eb96
#
_entry.id   c50ba6f388fb4e923f57284c8042eb96
#
_cell.length_a   1.000
_cell.length_b   1.000
_cell.length_c   1.000
_cell.angle_alpha   90.00
_cell.angle_beta   90.00
_cell.angle_gamma   90.00
#
_symmetry.space_group_name_H-M   'P 1'
#
loop_
_entity.id
_entity.type
_entity.pdbx_description
1 polymer ?
#
loop_
_entity_poly.entity_id
_entity_poly.type
_entity_poly.pdbx_seq_one_letter_code
_entity_poly.pdbx_strand_id
1 'polypeptide(L)'
;MKQIIFDCDSTAGIPGYPMDDALALFYLLGRPQEAEVLAVTCTFGNGTTEQVYRASRDLLSEAGWERLPVICGSSQGEEPVSDAARFIVEETRKKPGELSFVGIGSLTNLYGASLLDPGIFDRLKEIVLMGGYTAPLLYHGSHLDELNFSVNPEAAAWVLNHGKNISILTGNNTLEPSYLPKEEFYTAMGQNEAGRYLAEK
;
A
#
# COMPACT_ATOMS: atom_id res chain seq x y z
N MET A 1 -9.04 -13.43 12.20
CA MET A 1 -8.95 -12.79 10.89
C MET A 1 -8.62 -11.32 11.10
N LYS A 2 -7.61 -10.78 10.44
CA LYS A 2 -7.25 -9.36 10.50
C LYS A 2 -8.13 -8.57 9.53
N GLN A 3 -8.65 -7.42 9.96
CA GLN A 3 -9.35 -6.50 9.07
C GLN A 3 -8.37 -5.39 8.64
N ILE A 4 -8.22 -5.20 7.34
CA ILE A 4 -7.14 -4.41 6.77
C ILE A 4 -7.70 -3.28 5.89
N ILE A 5 -7.20 -2.07 6.09
CA ILE A 5 -7.21 -1.00 5.09
C ILE A 5 -5.86 -1.06 4.39
N PHE A 6 -5.87 -1.29 3.08
CA PHE A 6 -4.67 -1.43 2.26
C PHE A 6 -4.42 -0.14 1.48
N ASP A 7 -3.35 0.57 1.84
CA ASP A 7 -2.97 1.87 1.26
C ASP A 7 -1.74 1.70 0.36
N CYS A 8 -1.88 2.03 -0.92
CA CYS A 8 -0.86 1.72 -1.92
C CYS A 8 -0.79 2.76 -3.05
N ASP A 9 0.29 2.69 -3.81
CA ASP A 9 0.47 3.46 -5.05
C ASP A 9 0.63 2.54 -6.28
N SER A 10 -0.14 1.45 -6.31
CA SER A 10 -0.12 0.42 -7.35
C SER A 10 -0.39 0.98 -8.74
N THR A 11 0.52 0.70 -9.65
CA THR A 11 0.43 1.04 -11.08
C THR A 11 0.37 -0.21 -11.96
N ALA A 12 0.03 -1.36 -11.39
CA ALA A 12 -0.05 -2.62 -12.10
C ALA A 12 -0.97 -2.55 -13.32
N GLY A 13 -0.48 -3.07 -14.44
CA GLY A 13 -1.15 -3.01 -15.73
C GLY A 13 -0.79 -1.77 -16.58
N ILE A 14 -0.05 -0.81 -16.04
CA ILE A 14 0.51 0.30 -16.82
C ILE A 14 1.90 -0.13 -17.34
N PRO A 15 2.13 -0.17 -18.66
CA PRO A 15 3.40 -0.61 -19.21
C PRO A 15 4.59 0.19 -18.69
N GLY A 16 5.62 -0.51 -18.18
CA GLY A 16 6.84 0.09 -17.68
C GLY A 16 6.79 0.57 -16.21
N TYR A 17 5.69 0.31 -15.51
CA TYR A 17 5.53 0.62 -14.10
C TYR A 17 5.65 -0.64 -13.22
N PRO A 18 6.00 -0.50 -11.92
CA PRO A 18 6.11 -1.64 -11.01
C PRO A 18 4.73 -2.24 -10.68
N MET A 19 4.74 -3.52 -10.25
CA MET A 19 3.52 -4.26 -9.92
C MET A 19 3.57 -4.91 -8.52
N ASP A 20 4.58 -4.63 -7.73
CA ASP A 20 4.80 -5.23 -6.41
C ASP A 20 3.63 -5.00 -5.43
N ASP A 21 3.03 -3.83 -5.43
CA ASP A 21 1.82 -3.53 -4.64
C ASP A 21 0.66 -4.47 -4.99
N ALA A 22 0.48 -4.76 -6.29
CA ALA A 22 -0.55 -5.69 -6.72
C ALA A 22 -0.28 -7.11 -6.21
N LEU A 23 0.98 -7.56 -6.22
CA LEU A 23 1.36 -8.85 -5.65
C LEU A 23 1.04 -8.92 -4.16
N ALA A 24 1.33 -7.86 -3.40
CA ALA A 24 1.01 -7.78 -1.98
C ALA A 24 -0.51 -7.81 -1.74
N LEU A 25 -1.28 -7.06 -2.52
CA LEU A 25 -2.74 -7.06 -2.43
C LEU A 25 -3.33 -8.46 -2.72
N PHE A 26 -2.92 -9.09 -3.82
CA PHE A 26 -3.43 -10.43 -4.19
C PHE A 26 -2.98 -11.52 -3.21
N TYR A 27 -1.82 -11.37 -2.60
CA TYR A 27 -1.43 -12.24 -1.49
C TYR A 27 -2.41 -12.19 -0.32
N LEU A 28 -2.87 -10.98 0.07
CA LEU A 28 -3.87 -10.81 1.12
C LEU A 28 -5.24 -11.35 0.69
N LEU A 29 -5.71 -11.01 -0.51
CA LEU A 29 -6.99 -11.48 -1.06
C LEU A 29 -7.05 -13.01 -1.19
N GLY A 30 -5.92 -13.65 -1.48
CA GLY A 30 -5.80 -15.10 -1.53
C GLY A 30 -5.84 -15.82 -0.17
N ARG A 31 -5.91 -15.07 0.94
CA ARG A 31 -5.90 -15.62 2.32
C ARG A 31 -7.10 -15.18 3.16
N PRO A 32 -8.33 -15.45 2.69
CA PRO A 32 -9.54 -14.95 3.34
C PRO A 32 -9.77 -15.50 4.76
N GLN A 33 -9.05 -16.54 5.15
CA GLN A 33 -9.09 -17.07 6.52
C GLN A 33 -8.22 -16.27 7.49
N GLU A 34 -7.23 -15.54 6.98
CA GLU A 34 -6.26 -14.79 7.78
C GLU A 34 -6.54 -13.28 7.73
N ALA A 35 -6.93 -12.76 6.56
CA ALA A 35 -7.12 -11.34 6.31
C ALA A 35 -8.41 -11.05 5.53
N GLU A 36 -9.06 -9.96 5.89
CA GLU A 36 -10.16 -9.33 5.16
C GLU A 36 -9.70 -7.90 4.78
N VAL A 37 -9.51 -7.66 3.48
CA VAL A 37 -9.25 -6.31 2.97
C VAL A 37 -10.60 -5.59 2.85
N LEU A 38 -10.77 -4.51 3.63
CA LEU A 38 -12.01 -3.73 3.65
C LEU A 38 -12.08 -2.74 2.50
N ALA A 39 -10.95 -2.17 2.13
CA ALA A 39 -10.80 -1.24 1.01
C ALA A 39 -9.33 -1.12 0.60
N VAL A 40 -9.14 -0.68 -0.64
CA VAL A 40 -7.86 -0.16 -1.15
C VAL A 40 -7.95 1.36 -1.16
N THR A 41 -7.05 2.03 -0.45
CA THR A 41 -6.91 3.49 -0.53
C THR A 41 -5.69 3.82 -1.40
N CYS A 42 -5.87 4.72 -2.35
CA CYS A 42 -4.85 5.04 -3.34
C CYS A 42 -4.08 6.30 -2.95
N THR A 43 -2.78 6.27 -3.09
CA THR A 43 -1.90 7.43 -2.88
C THR A 43 -1.00 7.64 -4.10
N PHE A 44 -0.21 8.72 -4.13
CA PHE A 44 0.78 8.95 -5.18
C PHE A 44 2.15 8.38 -4.78
N GLY A 45 2.98 8.16 -5.78
CA GLY A 45 4.34 7.64 -5.63
C GLY A 45 4.83 7.09 -6.95
N ASN A 46 4.56 5.83 -7.25
CA ASN A 46 4.85 5.20 -8.55
C ASN A 46 4.13 5.90 -9.72
N GLY A 47 3.00 6.54 -9.46
CA GLY A 47 2.24 7.31 -10.43
C GLY A 47 1.48 8.45 -9.74
N THR A 48 0.71 9.21 -10.51
CA THR A 48 -0.26 10.15 -9.94
C THR A 48 -1.37 9.39 -9.23
N THR A 49 -1.99 9.99 -8.22
CA THR A 49 -3.11 9.35 -7.49
C THR A 49 -4.23 8.89 -8.41
N GLU A 50 -4.53 9.66 -9.46
CA GLU A 50 -5.54 9.29 -10.46
C GLU A 50 -5.13 8.05 -11.28
N GLN A 51 -3.85 7.95 -11.67
CA GLN A 51 -3.34 6.75 -12.36
C GLN A 51 -3.42 5.53 -11.47
N VAL A 52 -3.00 5.65 -10.21
CA VAL A 52 -3.07 4.58 -9.19
C VAL A 52 -4.53 4.14 -8.96
N TYR A 53 -5.43 5.10 -8.81
CA TYR A 53 -6.86 4.83 -8.62
C TYR A 53 -7.47 4.06 -9.79
N ARG A 54 -7.19 4.48 -11.03
CA ARG A 54 -7.68 3.77 -12.23
C ARG A 54 -7.07 2.39 -12.35
N ALA A 55 -5.74 2.29 -12.23
CA ALA A 55 -5.05 1.00 -12.33
C ALA A 55 -5.56 0.00 -11.28
N SER A 56 -5.75 0.42 -10.04
CA SER A 56 -6.26 -0.44 -8.97
C SER A 56 -7.71 -0.89 -9.22
N ARG A 57 -8.57 0.00 -9.72
CA ARG A 57 -9.94 -0.36 -10.09
C ARG A 57 -10.01 -1.34 -11.25
N ASP A 58 -9.25 -1.08 -12.30
CA ASP A 58 -9.22 -1.92 -13.49
C ASP A 58 -8.68 -3.31 -13.13
N LEU A 59 -7.57 -3.37 -12.39
CA LEU A 59 -6.97 -4.61 -11.90
C LEU A 59 -7.96 -5.46 -11.09
N LEU A 60 -8.64 -4.85 -10.12
CA LEU A 60 -9.59 -5.55 -9.26
C LEU A 60 -10.85 -5.98 -10.03
N SER A 61 -11.34 -5.16 -10.95
CA SER A 61 -12.47 -5.50 -11.80
C SER A 61 -12.16 -6.68 -12.72
N GLU A 62 -11.00 -6.68 -13.38
CA GLU A 62 -10.57 -7.77 -14.26
C GLU A 62 -10.33 -9.08 -13.50
N ALA A 63 -9.92 -8.98 -12.24
CA ALA A 63 -9.68 -10.13 -11.36
C ALA A 63 -10.93 -10.63 -10.61
N GLY A 64 -12.13 -10.05 -10.88
CA GLY A 64 -13.39 -10.45 -10.25
C GLY A 64 -13.58 -9.92 -8.81
N TRP A 65 -12.86 -8.86 -8.44
CA TRP A 65 -12.94 -8.20 -7.13
C TRP A 65 -13.57 -6.80 -7.22
N GLU A 66 -14.43 -6.55 -8.19
CA GLU A 66 -15.07 -5.26 -8.45
C GLU A 66 -15.90 -4.70 -7.28
N ARG A 67 -16.22 -5.55 -6.30
CA ARG A 67 -16.93 -5.14 -5.08
C ARG A 67 -16.03 -4.61 -3.98
N LEU A 68 -14.71 -4.82 -4.08
CA LEU A 68 -13.78 -4.26 -3.12
C LEU A 68 -13.67 -2.75 -3.35
N PRO A 69 -13.99 -1.91 -2.35
CA PRO A 69 -13.92 -0.46 -2.53
C PRO A 69 -12.49 -0.01 -2.84
N VAL A 70 -12.35 0.85 -3.86
CA VAL A 70 -11.12 1.58 -4.16
C VAL A 70 -11.41 3.05 -3.96
N ILE A 71 -10.62 3.73 -3.15
CA ILE A 71 -10.87 5.09 -2.70
C ILE A 71 -9.69 5.97 -3.04
N CYS A 72 -9.96 7.08 -3.73
CA CYS A 72 -8.94 8.02 -4.17
C CYS A 72 -8.43 8.87 -3.00
N GLY A 73 -7.13 9.00 -2.88
CA GLY A 73 -6.46 9.90 -1.94
C GLY A 73 -6.17 11.28 -2.53
N SER A 74 -5.36 12.05 -1.81
CA SER A 74 -4.90 13.36 -2.29
C SER A 74 -3.86 13.21 -3.39
N SER A 75 -3.81 14.20 -4.28
CA SER A 75 -2.71 14.34 -5.24
C SER A 75 -1.47 14.95 -4.57
N GLN A 76 -0.32 14.76 -5.21
CA GLN A 76 0.93 15.36 -4.73
C GLN A 76 0.83 16.90 -4.70
N GLY A 77 1.19 17.48 -3.56
CA GLY A 77 1.14 18.94 -3.37
C GLY A 77 -0.24 19.50 -3.05
N GLU A 78 -1.28 18.66 -2.96
CA GLU A 78 -2.61 19.04 -2.50
C GLU A 78 -2.78 18.83 -0.99
N GLU A 79 -3.90 19.36 -0.45
CA GLU A 79 -4.28 19.13 0.94
C GLU A 79 -4.43 17.62 1.22
N PRO A 80 -3.86 17.09 2.31
CA PRO A 80 -3.86 15.65 2.58
C PRO A 80 -5.23 15.09 3.01
N VAL A 81 -6.21 15.97 3.25
CA VAL A 81 -7.57 15.61 3.67
C VAL A 81 -8.41 15.19 2.46
N SER A 82 -8.31 13.93 2.08
CA SER A 82 -8.96 13.32 0.93
C SER A 82 -10.14 12.42 1.33
N ASP A 83 -10.80 11.84 0.34
CA ASP A 83 -11.83 10.81 0.57
C ASP A 83 -11.24 9.55 1.23
N ALA A 84 -10.00 9.17 0.86
CA ALA A 84 -9.30 8.09 1.53
C ALA A 84 -9.03 8.40 3.01
N ALA A 85 -8.58 9.61 3.32
CA ALA A 85 -8.38 10.05 4.71
C ALA A 85 -9.68 10.02 5.52
N ARG A 86 -10.80 10.48 4.94
CA ARG A 86 -12.13 10.43 5.57
C ARG A 86 -12.59 9.00 5.81
N PHE A 87 -12.43 8.13 4.82
CA PHE A 87 -12.77 6.71 4.93
C PHE A 87 -11.99 6.02 6.07
N ILE A 88 -10.68 6.26 6.15
CA ILE A 88 -9.84 5.70 7.23
C ILE A 88 -10.36 6.14 8.62
N VAL A 89 -10.72 7.42 8.78
CA VAL A 89 -11.31 7.93 10.04
C VAL A 89 -12.64 7.25 10.34
N GLU A 90 -13.53 7.15 9.36
CA GLU A 90 -14.86 6.57 9.55
C GLU A 90 -14.79 5.10 9.95
N GLU A 91 -13.97 4.30 9.26
CA GLU A 91 -13.85 2.87 9.56
C GLU A 91 -13.19 2.62 10.92
N THR A 92 -12.16 3.38 11.27
CA THR A 92 -11.53 3.26 12.60
C THR A 92 -12.43 3.71 13.75
N ARG A 93 -13.38 4.60 13.49
CA ARG A 93 -14.43 4.96 14.48
C ARG A 93 -15.49 3.88 14.65
N LYS A 94 -15.84 3.17 13.58
CA LYS A 94 -16.79 2.05 13.63
C LYS A 94 -16.21 0.84 14.38
N LYS A 95 -14.90 0.61 14.24
CA LYS A 95 -14.20 -0.57 14.76
C LYS A 95 -12.91 -0.19 15.52
N PRO A 96 -13.01 0.52 16.64
CA PRO A 96 -11.83 1.00 17.36
C PRO A 96 -11.01 -0.14 17.93
N GLY A 97 -9.71 -0.16 17.63
CA GLY A 97 -8.77 -1.19 18.09
C GLY A 97 -8.81 -2.49 17.28
N GLU A 98 -9.58 -2.57 16.19
CA GLU A 98 -9.72 -3.80 15.41
C GLU A 98 -9.00 -3.75 14.06
N LEU A 99 -8.85 -2.54 13.47
CA LEU A 99 -8.34 -2.36 12.12
C LEU A 99 -6.81 -2.25 12.06
N SER A 100 -6.22 -3.02 11.15
CA SER A 100 -4.83 -2.88 10.74
C SER A 100 -4.74 -1.95 9.52
N PHE A 101 -3.84 -0.99 9.56
CA PHE A 101 -3.49 -0.18 8.40
C PHE A 101 -2.21 -0.74 7.77
N VAL A 102 -2.27 -1.10 6.50
CA VAL A 102 -1.12 -1.56 5.73
C VAL A 102 -0.82 -0.51 4.67
N GLY A 103 0.26 0.25 4.86
CA GLY A 103 0.69 1.33 3.97
C GLY A 103 1.98 0.95 3.25
N ILE A 104 1.91 0.82 1.93
CA ILE A 104 3.02 0.45 1.06
C ILE A 104 3.27 1.47 -0.06
N GLY A 105 2.75 2.66 0.11
CA GLY A 105 2.98 3.85 -0.69
C GLY A 105 3.27 5.07 0.19
N SER A 106 3.01 6.28 -0.33
CA SER A 106 3.11 7.52 0.46
C SER A 106 2.18 7.50 1.66
N LEU A 107 2.62 8.01 2.82
CA LEU A 107 1.81 8.04 4.04
C LEU A 107 0.81 9.21 4.11
N THR A 108 0.54 9.86 2.98
CA THR A 108 -0.30 11.06 2.89
C THR A 108 -1.73 10.83 3.36
N ASN A 109 -2.33 9.68 3.02
CA ASN A 109 -3.70 9.37 3.44
C ASN A 109 -3.82 9.19 4.95
N LEU A 110 -2.88 8.49 5.59
CA LEU A 110 -2.87 8.31 7.04
C LEU A 110 -2.54 9.62 7.77
N TYR A 111 -1.65 10.44 7.21
CA TYR A 111 -1.39 11.80 7.69
C TYR A 111 -2.66 12.64 7.63
N GLY A 112 -3.34 12.70 6.49
CA GLY A 112 -4.60 13.42 6.32
C GLY A 112 -5.70 12.93 7.28
N ALA A 113 -5.78 11.62 7.51
CA ALA A 113 -6.69 11.04 8.49
C ALA A 113 -6.37 11.52 9.92
N SER A 114 -5.09 11.66 10.28
CA SER A 114 -4.68 12.16 11.59
C SER A 114 -4.94 13.66 11.80
N LEU A 115 -4.94 14.44 10.73
CA LEU A 115 -5.34 15.87 10.77
C LEU A 115 -6.84 16.02 11.00
N LEU A 116 -7.65 15.12 10.41
CA LEU A 116 -9.11 15.06 10.63
C LEU A 116 -9.46 14.57 12.04
N ASP A 117 -8.70 13.62 12.54
CA ASP A 117 -8.95 12.98 13.83
C ASP A 117 -7.62 12.61 14.52
N PRO A 118 -7.10 13.47 15.39
CA PRO A 118 -5.84 13.21 16.11
C PRO A 118 -5.83 11.93 16.93
N GLY A 119 -6.98 11.38 17.28
CA GLY A 119 -7.12 10.12 18.02
C GLY A 119 -7.03 8.86 17.15
N ILE A 120 -6.76 8.97 15.84
CA ILE A 120 -6.77 7.83 14.93
C ILE A 120 -5.72 6.78 15.30
N PHE A 121 -4.54 7.19 15.71
CA PHE A 121 -3.46 6.30 16.09
C PHE A 121 -3.75 5.47 17.35
N ASP A 122 -4.67 5.93 18.21
CA ASP A 122 -5.15 5.16 19.37
C ASP A 122 -6.21 4.12 18.98
N ARG A 123 -6.88 4.32 17.84
CA ARG A 123 -7.93 3.44 17.35
C ARG A 123 -7.46 2.41 16.34
N LEU A 124 -6.31 2.60 15.71
CA LEU A 124 -5.71 1.56 14.89
C LEU A 124 -5.13 0.46 15.78
N LYS A 125 -5.37 -0.79 15.41
CA LYS A 125 -4.80 -1.95 16.07
C LYS A 125 -3.28 -2.02 15.86
N GLU A 126 -2.87 -1.81 14.64
CA GLU A 126 -1.47 -1.81 14.21
C GLU A 126 -1.34 -1.02 12.89
N ILE A 127 -0.14 -0.54 12.65
CA ILE A 127 0.26 0.13 11.42
C ILE A 127 1.45 -0.66 10.86
N VAL A 128 1.31 -1.22 9.67
CA VAL A 128 2.36 -1.96 8.98
C VAL A 128 2.75 -1.17 7.73
N LEU A 129 4.01 -0.80 7.64
CA LEU A 129 4.51 0.07 6.59
C LEU A 129 5.62 -0.62 5.79
N MET A 130 5.69 -0.33 4.49
CA MET A 130 6.90 -0.50 3.70
C MET A 130 7.45 0.88 3.37
N GLY A 131 8.70 1.14 3.74
CA GLY A 131 9.35 2.41 3.45
C GLY A 131 10.60 2.68 4.25
N GLY A 132 11.33 3.70 3.85
CA GLY A 132 12.58 4.09 4.47
C GLY A 132 13.72 3.09 4.26
N TYR A 133 14.87 3.45 4.80
CA TYR A 133 16.07 2.58 4.83
C TYR A 133 16.89 2.85 6.09
N THR A 134 17.60 1.83 6.55
CA THR A 134 18.47 1.91 7.74
C THR A 134 19.96 1.94 7.38
N ALA A 135 20.29 1.68 6.12
CA ALA A 135 21.62 1.74 5.53
C ALA A 135 21.47 2.13 4.06
N PRO A 136 22.56 2.58 3.37
CA PRO A 136 22.47 2.86 1.95
C PRO A 136 21.81 1.73 1.18
N LEU A 137 20.76 2.04 0.42
CA LEU A 137 20.02 1.06 -0.35
C LEU A 137 20.76 0.82 -1.66
N LEU A 138 21.26 -0.39 -1.84
CA LEU A 138 22.05 -0.78 -3.02
C LEU A 138 21.35 -1.93 -3.74
N TYR A 139 21.28 -1.83 -5.07
CA TYR A 139 20.83 -2.90 -5.93
C TYR A 139 21.81 -3.07 -7.10
N HIS A 140 22.41 -4.25 -7.20
CA HIS A 140 23.49 -4.53 -8.15
C HIS A 140 24.63 -3.47 -8.14
N GLY A 141 24.96 -2.95 -6.95
CA GLY A 141 26.02 -1.94 -6.77
C GLY A 141 25.62 -0.50 -7.10
N SER A 142 24.39 -0.26 -7.54
CA SER A 142 23.82 1.07 -7.75
C SER A 142 23.00 1.52 -6.55
N HIS A 143 23.10 2.81 -6.20
CA HIS A 143 22.21 3.39 -5.20
C HIS A 143 20.78 3.48 -5.71
N LEU A 144 19.83 3.11 -4.86
CA LEU A 144 18.42 3.35 -5.06
C LEU A 144 17.90 4.34 -4.04
N ASP A 145 17.01 5.20 -4.47
CA ASP A 145 16.24 6.07 -3.60
C ASP A 145 14.99 5.33 -3.11
N GLU A 146 14.67 5.48 -1.84
CA GLU A 146 13.43 4.96 -1.28
C GLU A 146 12.29 5.92 -1.64
N LEU A 147 11.21 5.39 -2.18
CA LEU A 147 10.12 6.19 -2.74
C LEU A 147 9.06 6.56 -1.68
N ASN A 148 8.56 5.57 -0.93
CA ASN A 148 7.32 5.69 -0.16
C ASN A 148 7.34 6.79 0.90
N PHE A 149 8.44 6.94 1.63
CA PHE A 149 8.59 8.00 2.62
C PHE A 149 9.10 9.30 2.00
N SER A 150 9.90 9.20 0.93
CA SER A 150 10.55 10.37 0.34
C SER A 150 9.62 11.25 -0.50
N VAL A 151 8.55 10.71 -1.07
CA VAL A 151 7.61 11.50 -1.90
C VAL A 151 6.74 12.45 -1.06
N ASN A 152 6.57 12.18 0.24
CA ASN A 152 5.98 13.09 1.22
C ASN A 152 6.67 12.93 2.58
N PRO A 153 7.85 13.53 2.77
CA PRO A 153 8.62 13.37 4.00
C PRO A 153 7.95 13.98 5.23
N GLU A 154 7.08 14.98 5.05
CA GLU A 154 6.30 15.56 6.15
C GLU A 154 5.28 14.54 6.68
N ALA A 155 4.51 13.91 5.79
CA ALA A 155 3.56 12.88 6.18
C ALA A 155 4.27 11.69 6.83
N ALA A 156 5.40 11.24 6.27
CA ALA A 156 6.21 10.17 6.84
C ALA A 156 6.71 10.53 8.24
N ALA A 157 7.32 11.69 8.40
CA ALA A 157 7.81 12.16 9.71
C ALA A 157 6.67 12.28 10.73
N TRP A 158 5.51 12.81 10.32
CA TRP A 158 4.36 12.93 11.20
C TRP A 158 3.86 11.57 11.69
N VAL A 159 3.60 10.65 10.76
CA VAL A 159 3.09 9.31 11.10
C VAL A 159 4.09 8.55 11.98
N LEU A 160 5.39 8.61 11.67
CA LEU A 160 6.41 7.92 12.46
C LEU A 160 6.57 8.49 13.88
N ASN A 161 6.33 9.78 14.08
CA ASN A 161 6.44 10.41 15.40
C ASN A 161 5.17 10.27 16.26
N HIS A 162 4.00 10.10 15.65
CA HIS A 162 2.71 10.09 16.37
C HIS A 162 2.02 8.73 16.34
N GLY A 163 2.32 7.89 15.35
CA GLY A 163 1.74 6.56 15.20
C GLY A 163 2.10 5.62 16.34
N LYS A 164 1.22 4.65 16.61
CA LYS A 164 1.39 3.62 17.63
C LYS A 164 1.39 2.23 16.99
N ASN A 165 2.08 1.29 17.59
CA ASN A 165 2.19 -0.09 17.10
C ASN A 165 2.62 -0.16 15.62
N ILE A 166 3.66 0.60 15.28
CA ILE A 166 4.19 0.65 13.93
C ILE A 166 5.21 -0.49 13.74
N SER A 167 5.05 -1.24 12.67
CA SER A 167 6.04 -2.16 12.13
C SER A 167 6.45 -1.71 10.74
N ILE A 168 7.74 -1.65 10.46
CA ILE A 168 8.26 -1.16 9.19
C ILE A 168 9.13 -2.24 8.53
N LEU A 169 8.81 -2.58 7.29
CA LEU A 169 9.71 -3.27 6.39
C LEU A 169 10.47 -2.21 5.59
N THR A 170 11.74 -2.06 5.84
CA THR A 170 12.58 -1.09 5.13
C THR A 170 13.02 -1.65 3.78
N GLY A 171 13.44 -0.78 2.85
CA GLY A 171 14.01 -1.19 1.58
C GLY A 171 15.16 -2.19 1.72
N ASN A 172 15.98 -2.09 2.77
CA ASN A 172 17.03 -3.06 3.06
C ASN A 172 16.51 -4.46 3.40
N ASN A 173 15.27 -4.58 3.89
CA ASN A 173 14.65 -5.86 4.24
C ASN A 173 13.81 -6.44 3.09
N THR A 174 13.47 -5.64 2.08
CA THR A 174 12.60 -6.07 0.99
C THR A 174 13.36 -6.32 -0.31
N LEU A 175 14.37 -5.51 -0.63
CA LEU A 175 14.99 -5.51 -1.95
C LEU A 175 15.71 -6.82 -2.29
N GLU A 176 16.74 -7.20 -1.52
CA GLU A 176 17.50 -8.45 -1.77
C GLU A 176 16.70 -9.72 -1.46
N PRO A 177 16.01 -9.82 -0.30
CA PRO A 177 15.23 -11.02 0.01
C PRO A 177 14.06 -11.28 -0.94
N SER A 178 13.56 -10.21 -1.60
CA SER A 178 12.42 -10.32 -2.53
C SER A 178 12.86 -10.55 -3.97
N TYR A 179 14.16 -10.62 -4.25
CA TYR A 179 14.63 -10.91 -5.60
C TYR A 179 14.27 -12.33 -6.00
N LEU A 180 13.51 -12.44 -7.07
CA LEU A 180 13.19 -13.71 -7.70
C LEU A 180 13.60 -13.64 -9.18
N PRO A 181 14.44 -14.57 -9.69
CA PRO A 181 14.77 -14.62 -11.11
C PRO A 181 13.52 -14.69 -11.97
N LYS A 182 13.54 -14.03 -13.12
CA LYS A 182 12.37 -13.91 -14.01
C LYS A 182 11.71 -15.25 -14.32
N GLU A 183 12.49 -16.29 -14.62
CA GLU A 183 11.98 -17.63 -14.94
C GLU A 183 11.30 -18.29 -13.73
N GLU A 184 11.85 -18.10 -12.54
CA GLU A 184 11.27 -18.61 -11.29
C GLU A 184 9.98 -17.86 -10.96
N PHE A 185 9.95 -16.54 -11.16
CA PHE A 185 8.74 -15.73 -11.01
C PHE A 185 7.60 -16.24 -11.91
N TYR A 186 7.84 -16.40 -13.23
CA TYR A 186 6.80 -16.90 -14.12
C TYR A 186 6.38 -18.32 -13.80
N THR A 187 7.30 -19.18 -13.37
CA THR A 187 6.98 -20.53 -12.92
C THR A 187 6.07 -20.49 -11.69
N ALA A 188 6.39 -19.68 -10.70
CA ALA A 188 5.58 -19.51 -9.49
C ALA A 188 4.19 -18.92 -9.82
N MET A 189 4.14 -17.85 -10.62
CA MET A 189 2.88 -17.21 -11.05
C MET A 189 2.02 -18.15 -11.90
N GLY A 190 2.60 -19.02 -12.71
CA GLY A 190 1.87 -19.98 -13.54
C GLY A 190 1.07 -21.04 -12.80
N GLN A 191 1.23 -21.18 -11.47
CA GLN A 191 0.60 -22.24 -10.68
C GLN A 191 -0.92 -22.07 -10.53
N ASN A 192 -1.47 -20.85 -10.66
CA ASN A 192 -2.89 -20.58 -10.54
C ASN A 192 -3.35 -19.45 -11.47
N GLU A 193 -4.66 -19.25 -11.57
CA GLU A 193 -5.26 -18.28 -12.49
C GLU A 193 -4.88 -16.84 -12.15
N ALA A 194 -4.95 -16.47 -10.88
CA ALA A 194 -4.58 -15.12 -10.42
C ALA A 194 -3.11 -14.81 -10.67
N GLY A 195 -2.23 -15.79 -10.44
CA GLY A 195 -0.81 -15.62 -10.73
C GLY A 195 -0.53 -15.46 -12.23
N ARG A 196 -1.19 -16.26 -13.10
CA ARG A 196 -1.07 -16.08 -14.55
C ARG A 196 -1.55 -14.71 -14.99
N TYR A 197 -2.70 -14.28 -14.48
CA TYR A 197 -3.24 -12.95 -14.74
C TYR A 197 -2.23 -11.84 -14.37
N LEU A 198 -1.64 -11.91 -13.17
CA LEU A 198 -0.63 -10.92 -12.75
C LEU A 198 0.65 -10.97 -13.58
N ALA A 199 1.06 -12.14 -14.05
CA ALA A 199 2.25 -12.29 -14.88
C ALA A 199 2.08 -11.74 -16.31
N GLU A 200 0.84 -11.50 -16.74
CA GLU A 200 0.49 -10.89 -18.04
C GLU A 200 0.42 -9.35 -17.97
N LYS A 201 0.39 -8.75 -16.77
CA LYS A 201 0.36 -7.30 -16.55
C LYS A 201 1.76 -6.71 -16.53
#